data_8d2c64c12970f1d68fda277a6a7c5be1
#
_entry.id   8d2c64c12970f1d68fda277a6a7c5be1
#
_cell.length_a   1.000
_cell.length_b   1.000
_cell.length_c   1.000
_cell.angle_alpha   90.00
_cell.angle_beta   90.00
_cell.angle_gamma   90.00
#
_symmetry.space_group_name_H-M   'P 1'
#
loop_
_entity.id
_entity.type
_entity.pdbx_description
1 polymer ?
#
loop_
_entity_poly.entity_id
_entity_poly.type
_entity_poly.pdbx_seq_one_letter_code
_entity_poly.pdbx_strand_id
1 'polypeptide(L)'
;METKQSIKKTIYDSLMEGIIHGEYRPNQILTEAGLLEKFDCSRAPIREALAALCTEGIMRNLPRYGYEVVRITKDDIEHMQEFRRIVECELFRKTVRTLTPSRLERLRELDKKCNNRDESMWNHW
;
A
#
# COMPACT_ATOMS: atom_id res chain seq x y z
N MET A 1 11.61 -11.71 -22.56
CA MET A 1 10.21 -12.11 -22.28
C MET A 1 9.83 -11.56 -20.92
N GLU A 2 9.21 -10.39 -20.86
CA GLU A 2 8.63 -9.89 -19.61
C GLU A 2 7.48 -10.83 -19.24
N THR A 3 7.60 -11.49 -18.12
CA THR A 3 6.56 -12.41 -17.65
C THR A 3 5.31 -11.62 -17.31
N LYS A 4 4.11 -12.19 -17.55
CA LYS A 4 2.79 -11.62 -17.17
C LYS A 4 2.76 -11.05 -15.74
N GLN A 5 3.56 -11.64 -14.86
CA GLN A 5 3.69 -11.22 -13.46
C GLN A 5 4.44 -9.87 -13.30
N SER A 6 5.36 -9.57 -14.22
CA SER A 6 6.06 -8.28 -14.28
C SER A 6 5.11 -7.15 -14.70
N ILE A 7 4.31 -7.36 -15.75
CA ILE A 7 3.36 -6.36 -16.27
C ILE A 7 2.27 -6.01 -15.22
N LYS A 8 1.68 -7.02 -14.57
CA LYS A 8 0.73 -6.82 -13.48
C LYS A 8 1.32 -5.93 -12.38
N LYS A 9 2.55 -6.25 -11.97
CA LYS A 9 3.23 -5.49 -10.91
C LYS A 9 3.49 -4.05 -11.35
N THR A 10 3.97 -3.84 -12.56
CA THR A 10 4.20 -2.48 -13.11
C THR A 10 2.92 -1.65 -13.12
N ILE A 11 1.79 -2.25 -13.53
CA ILE A 11 0.49 -1.57 -13.54
C ILE A 11 0.05 -1.24 -12.10
N TYR A 12 0.16 -2.21 -11.18
CA TYR A 12 -0.19 -2.03 -9.78
C TYR A 12 0.63 -0.89 -9.16
N ASP A 13 1.96 -0.93 -9.30
CA ASP A 13 2.87 0.08 -8.76
C ASP A 13 2.57 1.47 -9.34
N SER A 14 2.34 1.57 -10.65
CA SER A 14 1.99 2.84 -11.32
C SER A 14 0.65 3.41 -10.86
N LEU A 15 -0.38 2.55 -10.63
CA LEU A 15 -1.67 2.99 -10.09
C LEU A 15 -1.54 3.46 -8.66
N MET A 16 -0.79 2.73 -7.82
CA MET A 16 -0.50 3.12 -6.45
C MET A 16 0.20 4.47 -6.37
N GLU A 17 1.28 4.65 -7.13
CA GLU A 17 2.00 5.91 -7.19
C GLU A 17 1.09 7.06 -7.66
N GLY A 18 0.28 6.82 -8.69
CA GLY A 18 -0.68 7.82 -9.18
C GLY A 18 -1.72 8.21 -8.12
N ILE A 19 -2.17 7.28 -7.28
CA ILE A 19 -3.09 7.56 -6.17
C ILE A 19 -2.37 8.33 -5.07
N ILE A 20 -1.17 7.91 -4.68
CA ILE A 20 -0.38 8.55 -3.63
C ILE A 20 -0.03 10.01 -4.00
N HIS A 21 0.37 10.24 -5.23
CA HIS A 21 0.75 11.58 -5.71
C HIS A 21 -0.45 12.43 -6.16
N GLY A 22 -1.69 11.90 -6.07
CA GLY A 22 -2.92 12.64 -6.37
C GLY A 22 -3.20 12.80 -7.87
N GLU A 23 -2.52 12.05 -8.75
CA GLU A 23 -2.88 11.94 -10.17
C GLU A 23 -4.30 11.37 -10.30
N TYR A 24 -4.63 10.34 -9.51
CA TYR A 24 -5.97 9.81 -9.37
C TYR A 24 -6.58 10.30 -8.05
N ARG A 25 -7.65 11.08 -8.18
CA ARG A 25 -8.29 11.73 -7.01
C ARG A 25 -9.22 10.77 -6.27
N PRO A 26 -9.41 10.95 -4.95
CA PRO A 26 -10.46 10.24 -4.22
C PRO A 26 -11.82 10.38 -4.90
N ASN A 27 -12.58 9.28 -4.94
CA ASN A 27 -13.86 9.12 -5.65
C ASN A 27 -13.77 9.19 -7.18
N GLN A 28 -12.59 9.29 -7.77
CA GLN A 28 -12.41 9.20 -9.22
C GLN A 28 -12.66 7.77 -9.68
N ILE A 29 -13.37 7.62 -10.80
CA ILE A 29 -13.63 6.33 -11.42
C ILE A 29 -12.66 6.12 -12.57
N LEU A 30 -11.91 5.04 -12.53
CA LEU A 30 -11.04 4.57 -13.59
C LEU A 30 -11.73 3.45 -14.36
N THR A 31 -11.67 3.51 -15.69
CA THR A 31 -12.24 2.47 -16.55
C THR A 31 -11.16 1.54 -17.10
N GLU A 32 -11.51 0.27 -17.31
CA GLU A 32 -10.58 -0.67 -17.96
C GLU A 32 -10.11 -0.16 -19.32
N ALA A 33 -11.01 0.49 -20.10
CA ALA A 33 -10.68 1.02 -21.41
C ALA A 33 -9.61 2.12 -21.34
N GLY A 34 -9.76 3.09 -20.43
CA GLY A 34 -8.77 4.16 -20.26
C GLY A 34 -7.41 3.62 -19.78
N LEU A 35 -7.41 2.58 -18.96
CA LEU A 35 -6.17 1.94 -18.51
C LEU A 35 -5.50 1.12 -19.63
N LEU A 36 -6.29 0.49 -20.51
CA LEU A 36 -5.77 -0.20 -21.70
C LEU A 36 -5.02 0.76 -22.61
N GLU A 37 -5.58 1.94 -22.86
CA GLU A 37 -4.93 2.99 -23.66
C GLU A 37 -3.64 3.50 -23.00
N LYS A 38 -3.66 3.66 -21.65
CA LYS A 38 -2.49 4.17 -20.92
C LYS A 38 -1.34 3.16 -20.88
N PHE A 39 -1.62 1.88 -20.67
CA PHE A 39 -0.58 0.86 -20.44
C PHE A 39 -0.23 0.03 -21.67
N ASP A 40 -0.93 0.19 -22.76
CA ASP A 40 -0.73 -0.56 -24.03
C ASP A 40 -0.52 -2.07 -23.82
N CYS A 41 -1.43 -2.69 -23.08
CA CYS A 41 -1.33 -4.09 -22.71
C CYS A 41 -2.68 -4.82 -22.83
N SER A 42 -2.72 -6.12 -22.59
CA SER A 42 -3.96 -6.89 -22.60
C SER A 42 -4.80 -6.62 -21.34
N ARG A 43 -6.10 -7.00 -21.39
CA ARG A 43 -7.04 -6.78 -20.28
C ARG A 43 -6.69 -7.57 -19.01
N ALA A 44 -6.09 -8.75 -19.16
CA ALA A 44 -5.85 -9.63 -18.02
C ALA A 44 -4.96 -9.00 -16.92
N PRO A 45 -3.74 -8.48 -17.20
CA PRO A 45 -2.90 -7.88 -16.18
C PRO A 45 -3.52 -6.63 -15.54
N ILE A 46 -4.33 -5.86 -16.29
CA ILE A 46 -5.06 -4.70 -15.74
C ILE A 46 -6.09 -5.17 -14.71
N ARG A 47 -6.91 -6.16 -15.04
CA ARG A 47 -7.90 -6.70 -14.12
C ARG A 47 -7.29 -7.30 -12.88
N GLU A 48 -6.15 -8.00 -13.03
CA GLU A 48 -5.43 -8.57 -11.90
C GLU A 48 -4.85 -7.49 -10.97
N ALA A 49 -4.31 -6.40 -11.51
CA ALA A 49 -3.82 -5.27 -10.73
C ALA A 49 -4.98 -4.56 -10.00
N LEU A 50 -6.07 -4.27 -10.71
CA LEU A 50 -7.26 -3.65 -10.12
C LEU A 50 -7.90 -4.53 -9.05
N ALA A 51 -7.96 -5.85 -9.25
CA ALA A 51 -8.47 -6.78 -8.24
C ALA A 51 -7.61 -6.77 -6.98
N ALA A 52 -6.27 -6.67 -7.10
CA ALA A 52 -5.37 -6.54 -5.96
C ALA A 52 -5.65 -5.24 -5.19
N LEU A 53 -5.73 -4.10 -5.88
CA LEU A 53 -6.05 -2.81 -5.26
C LEU A 53 -7.44 -2.81 -4.58
N CYS A 54 -8.42 -3.53 -5.15
CA CYS A 54 -9.72 -3.70 -4.51
C CYS A 54 -9.64 -4.57 -3.26
N THR A 55 -8.85 -5.64 -3.29
CA THR A 55 -8.65 -6.53 -2.14
C THR A 55 -7.99 -5.79 -0.97
N GLU A 56 -7.11 -4.87 -1.27
CA GLU A 56 -6.42 -4.01 -0.29
C GLU A 56 -7.28 -2.81 0.17
N GLY A 57 -8.48 -2.65 -0.39
CA GLY A 57 -9.39 -1.55 -0.03
C GLY A 57 -8.98 -0.17 -0.56
N ILE A 58 -7.99 -0.12 -1.46
CA ILE A 58 -7.51 1.13 -2.08
C ILE A 58 -8.45 1.58 -3.19
N MET A 59 -9.04 0.62 -3.88
CA MET A 59 -10.06 0.85 -4.90
C MET A 59 -11.33 0.03 -4.61
N ARG A 60 -12.45 0.42 -5.19
CA ARG A 60 -13.72 -0.28 -5.10
C ARG A 60 -14.25 -0.55 -6.50
N ASN A 61 -14.60 -1.80 -6.78
CA ASN A 61 -15.24 -2.15 -8.04
C ASN A 61 -16.69 -1.67 -8.04
N LEU A 62 -17.05 -0.83 -9.00
CA LEU A 62 -18.41 -0.38 -9.28
C LEU A 62 -18.90 -1.10 -10.54
N PRO A 63 -19.77 -2.12 -10.43
CA PRO A 63 -20.26 -2.86 -11.59
C PRO A 63 -20.82 -1.92 -12.66
N ARG A 64 -20.42 -2.10 -13.92
CA ARG A 64 -20.77 -1.31 -15.11
C ARG A 64 -20.14 0.09 -15.20
N TYR A 65 -19.56 0.63 -14.11
CA TYR A 65 -18.97 1.97 -14.11
C TYR A 65 -17.45 1.95 -14.15
N GLY A 66 -16.82 0.99 -13.47
CA GLY A 66 -15.37 0.88 -13.39
C GLY A 66 -14.88 0.70 -11.96
N TYR A 67 -13.73 1.29 -11.66
CA TYR A 67 -13.06 1.14 -10.36
C TYR A 67 -12.88 2.53 -9.74
N GLU A 68 -13.45 2.72 -8.58
CA GLU A 68 -13.40 3.99 -7.85
C GLU A 68 -12.22 4.00 -6.87
N VAL A 69 -11.48 5.10 -6.85
CA VAL A 69 -10.45 5.35 -5.84
C VAL A 69 -11.13 5.63 -4.49
N VAL A 70 -10.84 4.81 -3.48
CA VAL A 70 -11.44 4.94 -2.15
C VAL A 70 -10.95 6.22 -1.49
N ARG A 71 -11.89 6.98 -0.94
CA ARG A 71 -11.58 8.14 -0.12
C ARG A 71 -11.30 7.68 1.31
N ILE A 72 -10.08 7.93 1.78
CA ILE A 72 -9.73 7.77 3.20
C ILE A 72 -10.16 9.05 3.92
N THR A 73 -10.96 8.92 4.95
CA THR A 73 -11.42 10.03 5.77
C THR A 73 -10.50 10.25 6.98
N LYS A 74 -10.61 11.42 7.60
CA LYS A 74 -9.89 11.70 8.84
C LYS A 74 -10.27 10.71 9.95
N ASP A 75 -11.54 10.36 10.03
CA ASP A 75 -12.06 9.40 11.01
C ASP A 75 -11.45 8.00 10.80
N ASP A 76 -11.28 7.57 9.54
CA ASP A 76 -10.62 6.29 9.22
C ASP A 76 -9.17 6.28 9.73
N ILE A 77 -8.46 7.39 9.56
CA ILE A 77 -7.08 7.54 10.05
C ILE A 77 -7.05 7.52 11.58
N GLU A 78 -7.95 8.25 12.24
CA GLU A 78 -8.04 8.30 13.70
C GLU A 78 -8.34 6.92 14.29
N HIS A 79 -9.33 6.20 13.75
CA HIS A 79 -9.65 4.84 14.16
C HIS A 79 -8.48 3.87 13.97
N MET A 80 -7.80 3.96 12.83
CA MET A 80 -6.61 3.12 12.56
C MET A 80 -5.48 3.41 13.54
N GLN A 81 -5.23 4.68 13.85
CA GLN A 81 -4.21 5.08 14.81
C GLN A 81 -4.57 4.61 16.24
N GLU A 82 -5.84 4.70 16.63
CA GLU A 82 -6.29 4.20 17.91
C GLU A 82 -6.13 2.69 18.02
N PHE A 83 -6.55 1.95 17.01
CA PHE A 83 -6.34 0.50 16.95
C PHE A 83 -4.86 0.13 17.06
N ARG A 84 -4.00 0.77 16.29
CA ARG A 84 -2.55 0.57 16.36
C ARG A 84 -2.01 0.84 17.76
N ARG A 85 -2.41 1.96 18.37
CA ARG A 85 -1.98 2.34 19.71
C ARG A 85 -2.35 1.26 20.74
N ILE A 86 -3.56 0.74 20.69
CA ILE A 86 -4.02 -0.31 21.62
C ILE A 86 -3.18 -1.58 21.44
N VAL A 87 -3.04 -2.05 20.20
CA VAL A 87 -2.32 -3.31 19.89
C VAL A 87 -0.83 -3.17 20.16
N GLU A 88 -0.20 -2.13 19.63
CA GLU A 88 1.25 -1.92 19.71
C GLU A 88 1.70 -1.66 21.15
N CYS A 89 0.96 -0.83 21.92
CA CYS A 89 1.29 -0.57 23.32
C CYS A 89 1.17 -1.83 24.19
N GLU A 90 0.15 -2.66 23.96
CA GLU A 90 0.00 -3.90 24.74
C GLU A 90 1.08 -4.93 24.38
N LEU A 91 1.40 -5.07 23.11
CA LEU A 91 2.52 -5.91 22.66
C LEU A 91 3.86 -5.40 23.22
N PHE A 92 4.07 -4.09 23.21
CA PHE A 92 5.27 -3.49 23.78
C PHE A 92 5.39 -3.76 25.28
N ARG A 93 4.31 -3.56 26.06
CA ARG A 93 4.29 -3.86 27.51
C ARG A 93 4.65 -5.32 27.81
N LYS A 94 4.14 -6.25 27.02
CA LYS A 94 4.45 -7.69 27.17
C LYS A 94 5.91 -7.97 26.81
N THR A 95 6.39 -7.39 25.71
CA THR A 95 7.75 -7.61 25.21
C THR A 95 8.80 -7.05 26.14
N VAL A 96 8.61 -5.83 26.68
CA VAL A 96 9.58 -5.19 27.60
C VAL A 96 9.82 -6.05 28.84
N ARG A 97 8.79 -6.74 29.35
CA ARG A 97 8.93 -7.62 30.53
C ARG A 97 9.78 -8.87 30.26
N THR A 98 9.95 -9.23 28.99
CA THR A 98 10.71 -10.42 28.57
C THR A 98 12.00 -10.08 27.83
N LEU A 99 12.38 -8.79 27.78
CA LEU A 99 13.61 -8.36 27.15
C LEU A 99 14.82 -8.83 27.93
N THR A 100 15.69 -9.54 27.24
CA THR A 100 17.03 -9.89 27.72
C THR A 100 18.08 -8.97 27.11
N PRO A 101 19.27 -8.81 27.72
CA PRO A 101 20.35 -8.02 27.13
C PRO A 101 20.69 -8.42 25.70
N SER A 102 20.69 -9.71 25.39
CA SER A 102 20.94 -10.23 24.04
C SER A 102 19.87 -9.80 23.02
N ARG A 103 18.58 -9.83 23.42
CA ARG A 103 17.49 -9.34 22.55
C ARG A 103 17.55 -7.85 22.35
N LEU A 104 17.95 -7.10 23.36
CA LEU A 104 18.12 -5.65 23.25
C LEU A 104 19.25 -5.29 22.29
N GLU A 105 20.38 -6.01 22.33
CA GLU A 105 21.48 -5.79 21.37
C GLU A 105 21.06 -6.09 19.94
N ARG A 106 20.31 -7.18 19.74
CA ARG A 106 19.74 -7.50 18.41
C ARG A 106 18.79 -6.43 17.91
N LEU A 107 17.99 -5.81 18.77
CA LEU A 107 17.13 -4.67 18.39
C LEU A 107 17.97 -3.46 17.97
N ARG A 108 19.05 -3.16 18.68
CA ARG A 108 20.00 -2.08 18.30
C ARG A 108 20.65 -2.33 16.93
N GLU A 109 21.01 -3.57 16.63
CA GLU A 109 21.53 -3.94 15.31
C GLU A 109 20.51 -3.73 14.20
N LEU A 110 19.25 -4.11 14.45
CA LEU A 110 18.16 -3.91 13.50
C LEU A 110 17.87 -2.42 13.29
N ASP A 111 17.84 -1.63 14.37
CA ASP A 111 17.66 -0.18 14.30
C ASP A 111 18.74 0.49 13.45
N LYS A 112 20.02 0.14 13.67
CA LYS A 112 21.13 0.62 12.84
C LYS A 112 20.94 0.26 11.35
N LYS A 113 20.44 -0.94 11.05
CA LYS A 113 20.18 -1.37 9.67
C LYS A 113 19.01 -0.63 9.04
N CYS A 114 17.99 -0.29 9.83
CA CYS A 114 16.85 0.48 9.35
C CYS A 114 17.21 1.95 9.11
N ASN A 115 17.99 2.56 10.01
CA ASN A 115 18.41 3.95 9.90
C ASN A 115 19.46 4.18 8.81
N ASN A 116 20.21 3.14 8.41
CA ASN A 116 21.12 3.19 7.25
C ASN A 116 20.43 2.89 5.92
N ARG A 117 19.13 2.58 5.91
CA ARG A 117 18.37 2.51 4.68
C ARG A 117 18.07 3.94 4.26
N ASP A 118 18.62 4.25 3.11
CA ASP A 118 18.54 5.51 2.39
C ASP A 118 17.22 6.26 2.63
N GLU A 119 17.27 7.53 2.98
CA GLU A 119 16.10 8.42 3.14
C GLU A 119 15.21 8.46 1.90
N SER A 120 15.71 7.95 0.76
CA SER A 120 14.96 7.83 -0.49
C SER A 120 13.69 7.00 -0.36
N MET A 121 13.62 6.05 0.58
CA MET A 121 12.41 5.25 0.80
C MET A 121 11.29 6.00 1.56
N TRP A 122 11.62 7.06 2.30
CA TRP A 122 10.65 7.84 3.07
C TRP A 122 10.13 9.08 2.35
N ASN A 123 10.83 9.51 1.29
CA ASN A 123 10.42 10.63 0.46
C ASN A 123 9.30 10.29 -0.53
N HIS A 124 8.74 9.08 -0.47
CA HIS A 124 7.64 8.61 -1.31
C HIS A 124 6.32 8.41 -0.53
N TRP A 125 6.24 8.94 0.71
CA TRP A 125 5.00 8.94 1.51
C TRP A 125 4.52 10.35 1.80
#